data_625da107a0f9f4ff19411ce0010ae6ad
#
_entry.id   625da107a0f9f4ff19411ce0010ae6ad
#
_cell.length_a   1.000
_cell.length_b   1.000
_cell.length_c   1.000
_cell.angle_alpha   90.00
_cell.angle_beta   90.00
_cell.angle_gamma   90.00
#
_symmetry.space_group_name_H-M   'P 1'
#
loop_
_entity.id
_entity.type
_entity.pdbx_description
1 polymer ?
#
loop_
_entity_poly.entity_id
_entity_poly.type
_entity_poly.pdbx_seq_one_letter_code
_entity_poly.pdbx_strand_id
1 'polypeptide(L)'
;MRERRISIFLLTTMVLAFCCVFHAAGADTWYVENEWNYLDTSMDISGGIPEDADGHLAQIERSGVLRVAMDLECPPMSFRDPNAEGDGQYAGADVQLARLIARKMGAQLVIVPMQLTQKLPAVMEEQVDLTISAVSYTPGRALSYTLSKAYYDPEEAPDIGILVREDAGIASLNDLENLDIAAASNSIQETFAAARIRNYHEFRRAASARAVFEMVAAGSVDAGIVSVRIAETYIRNNPDCGMRLAEGLRFSPEDQYLGYRVAAKKGETQLIAFVNAVIDEALQKGLVEEWVKEAAGQAERSGQ
;
A
#
# COMPACT_ATOMS: atom_id res chain seq x y z
N MET A 1 -49.03 12.56 -55.29
CA MET A 1 -47.60 12.13 -55.12
C MET A 1 -47.20 12.47 -53.72
N ARG A 2 -47.51 11.72 -52.75
CA ARG A 2 -46.97 10.50 -52.10
C ARG A 2 -45.44 10.49 -51.97
N GLU A 3 -45.10 10.39 -50.69
CA GLU A 3 -43.83 9.89 -50.10
C GLU A 3 -42.78 10.97 -49.80
N ARG A 4 -42.27 11.09 -48.56
CA ARG A 4 -41.89 10.16 -47.52
C ARG A 4 -41.75 10.94 -46.19
N ARG A 5 -42.52 10.63 -45.21
CA ARG A 5 -42.32 10.99 -43.82
C ARG A 5 -42.35 9.70 -43.03
N ILE A 6 -41.26 9.04 -42.81
CA ILE A 6 -41.06 8.00 -41.80
C ILE A 6 -39.55 8.01 -41.47
N SER A 7 -39.28 7.98 -40.18
CA SER A 7 -38.01 7.72 -39.47
C SER A 7 -37.28 8.93 -38.88
N ILE A 8 -37.90 9.61 -37.93
CA ILE A 8 -37.21 10.27 -36.81
C ILE A 8 -38.05 10.11 -35.56
N PHE A 9 -38.35 8.88 -35.15
CA PHE A 9 -39.10 8.63 -33.91
C PHE A 9 -38.67 7.34 -33.18
N LEU A 10 -37.40 6.93 -33.37
CA LEU A 10 -36.92 5.69 -32.73
C LEU A 10 -35.52 5.80 -32.12
N LEU A 11 -35.07 7.04 -31.80
CA LEU A 11 -33.78 7.24 -31.14
C LEU A 11 -33.86 8.07 -29.85
N THR A 12 -35.08 8.36 -29.36
CA THR A 12 -35.27 9.17 -28.12
C THR A 12 -35.88 8.39 -26.96
N THR A 13 -36.10 7.07 -27.10
CA THR A 13 -36.70 6.24 -26.04
C THR A 13 -35.71 5.30 -25.34
N MET A 14 -34.41 5.39 -25.61
CA MET A 14 -33.42 4.52 -25.00
C MET A 14 -32.46 5.26 -24.03
N VAL A 15 -32.67 6.54 -23.76
CA VAL A 15 -31.89 7.33 -22.80
C VAL A 15 -32.63 7.67 -21.51
N LEU A 16 -33.93 7.33 -21.42
CA LEU A 16 -34.74 7.67 -20.23
C LEU A 16 -35.12 6.47 -19.35
N ALA A 17 -34.57 5.28 -19.58
CA ALA A 17 -34.79 4.10 -18.74
C ALA A 17 -33.67 3.83 -17.72
N PHE A 18 -32.72 4.77 -17.53
CA PHE A 18 -31.56 4.60 -16.61
C PHE A 18 -31.59 5.55 -15.41
N CYS A 19 -32.69 6.24 -15.18
CA CYS A 19 -32.79 7.24 -14.08
C CYS A 19 -33.86 6.97 -13.02
N CYS A 20 -34.45 5.78 -12.93
CA CYS A 20 -35.53 5.54 -11.96
C CYS A 20 -35.43 4.19 -11.23
N VAL A 21 -34.26 3.82 -10.72
CA VAL A 21 -34.14 2.79 -9.66
C VAL A 21 -33.11 3.26 -8.63
N PHE A 22 -33.35 4.41 -8.02
CA PHE A 22 -32.63 4.83 -6.81
C PHE A 22 -33.61 5.56 -5.90
N HIS A 23 -34.41 4.81 -5.17
CA HIS A 23 -34.93 5.24 -3.86
C HIS A 23 -35.45 4.01 -3.12
N ALA A 24 -34.74 3.61 -2.13
CA ALA A 24 -35.05 2.85 -0.95
C ALA A 24 -34.10 1.69 -0.70
N ALA A 25 -32.96 1.99 -0.09
CA ALA A 25 -32.34 1.15 0.94
C ALA A 25 -31.07 1.88 1.43
N GLY A 26 -30.94 2.02 2.72
CA GLY A 26 -29.88 2.51 3.58
C GLY A 26 -28.54 2.95 2.97
N ALA A 27 -28.13 4.12 3.41
CA ALA A 27 -26.74 4.58 3.25
C ALA A 27 -25.78 3.46 3.61
N ASP A 28 -25.04 2.94 2.62
CA ASP A 28 -23.78 2.20 2.79
C ASP A 28 -23.43 1.32 1.58
N THR A 29 -23.56 1.80 0.35
CA THR A 29 -22.92 1.09 -0.75
C THR A 29 -22.56 2.02 -1.90
N TRP A 30 -21.47 2.75 -1.73
CA TRP A 30 -20.66 3.19 -2.87
C TRP A 30 -19.65 2.08 -3.22
N TYR A 31 -20.13 0.88 -3.38
CA TYR A 31 -19.36 -0.21 -3.95
C TYR A 31 -19.55 -0.16 -5.46
N VAL A 32 -18.67 0.54 -6.13
CA VAL A 32 -18.44 0.28 -7.56
C VAL A 32 -17.51 -0.92 -7.58
N GLU A 33 -18.05 -2.10 -7.87
CA GLU A 33 -17.26 -3.22 -8.35
C GLU A 33 -16.53 -2.76 -9.63
N ASN A 34 -15.39 -2.13 -9.44
CA ASN A 34 -14.47 -1.89 -10.53
C ASN A 34 -13.59 -3.14 -10.68
N GLU A 35 -14.07 -4.11 -11.46
CA GLU A 35 -13.25 -5.18 -12.04
C GLU A 35 -12.07 -4.65 -12.89
N TRP A 36 -11.86 -3.34 -12.93
CA TRP A 36 -10.91 -2.64 -13.79
C TRP A 36 -9.50 -2.45 -13.19
N ASN A 37 -9.24 -2.93 -12.00
CA ASN A 37 -7.96 -2.66 -11.33
C ASN A 37 -6.90 -3.74 -11.49
N TYR A 38 -7.21 -4.82 -12.18
CA TYR A 38 -6.22 -5.82 -12.55
C TYR A 38 -6.03 -5.76 -14.06
N LEU A 39 -4.93 -5.15 -14.50
CA LEU A 39 -4.43 -5.45 -15.84
C LEU A 39 -3.97 -6.91 -15.82
N ASP A 40 -4.93 -7.81 -16.09
CA ASP A 40 -4.64 -9.22 -16.36
C ASP A 40 -4.09 -9.34 -17.78
N THR A 41 -2.97 -8.69 -18.00
CA THR A 41 -2.20 -8.81 -19.21
C THR A 41 -1.03 -9.72 -18.88
N SER A 42 -1.14 -10.98 -19.27
CA SER A 42 -0.01 -11.90 -19.28
C SER A 42 1.01 -11.40 -20.31
N MET A 43 2.04 -10.71 -19.85
CA MET A 43 3.17 -10.29 -20.69
C MET A 43 4.19 -11.43 -20.72
N ASP A 44 4.68 -11.80 -21.90
CA ASP A 44 5.84 -12.69 -22.01
C ASP A 44 7.10 -11.90 -21.67
N ILE A 45 7.73 -12.26 -20.56
CA ILE A 45 8.96 -11.64 -20.06
C ILE A 45 10.18 -12.56 -20.21
N SER A 46 10.06 -13.65 -20.94
CA SER A 46 11.15 -14.64 -21.13
C SER A 46 12.37 -14.03 -21.83
N GLY A 47 12.15 -13.05 -22.70
CA GLY A 47 13.17 -12.28 -23.42
C GLY A 47 13.62 -10.98 -22.73
N GLY A 48 13.10 -10.66 -21.54
CA GLY A 48 13.31 -9.36 -20.89
C GLY A 48 12.23 -8.34 -21.26
N ILE A 49 12.61 -7.07 -21.39
CA ILE A 49 11.68 -6.00 -21.81
C ILE A 49 11.33 -6.19 -23.29
N PRO A 50 10.04 -6.14 -23.68
CA PRO A 50 9.62 -6.25 -25.08
C PRO A 50 10.13 -5.10 -25.94
N GLU A 51 10.41 -5.38 -27.23
CA GLU A 51 10.90 -4.37 -28.18
C GLU A 51 9.90 -3.21 -28.43
N ASP A 52 8.61 -3.46 -28.22
CA ASP A 52 7.52 -2.48 -28.36
C ASP A 52 7.16 -1.81 -27.01
N ALA A 53 8.04 -1.85 -26.03
CA ALA A 53 7.83 -1.21 -24.74
C ALA A 53 7.62 0.32 -24.90
N ASP A 54 6.71 0.85 -24.10
CA ASP A 54 6.40 2.28 -24.04
C ASP A 54 6.65 2.89 -22.64
N GLY A 55 6.36 4.17 -22.47
CA GLY A 55 6.40 4.87 -21.20
C GLY A 55 7.69 4.68 -20.41
N HIS A 56 7.56 4.45 -19.11
CA HIS A 56 8.68 4.19 -18.20
C HIS A 56 9.36 2.85 -18.48
N LEU A 57 8.65 1.83 -18.97
CA LEU A 57 9.29 0.55 -19.30
C LEU A 57 10.36 0.74 -20.39
N ALA A 58 10.05 1.49 -21.47
CA ALA A 58 11.03 1.84 -22.50
C ALA A 58 12.14 2.78 -21.98
N GLN A 59 11.88 3.62 -20.99
CA GLN A 59 12.92 4.45 -20.37
C GLN A 59 13.90 3.60 -19.56
N ILE A 60 13.41 2.61 -18.81
CA ILE A 60 14.24 1.66 -18.04
C ILE A 60 15.12 0.86 -19.00
N GLU A 61 14.56 0.38 -20.12
CA GLU A 61 15.33 -0.32 -21.16
C GLU A 61 16.48 0.54 -21.68
N ARG A 62 16.21 1.79 -22.07
CA ARG A 62 17.23 2.70 -22.61
C ARG A 62 18.28 3.11 -21.59
N SER A 63 17.89 3.32 -20.33
CA SER A 63 18.80 3.77 -19.27
C SER A 63 19.57 2.64 -18.63
N GLY A 64 19.04 1.42 -18.71
CA GLY A 64 19.55 0.26 -17.97
C GLY A 64 19.38 0.39 -16.44
N VAL A 65 18.49 1.27 -15.94
CA VAL A 65 18.33 1.55 -14.51
C VAL A 65 16.86 1.50 -14.11
N LEU A 66 16.56 0.74 -13.05
CA LEU A 66 15.27 0.74 -12.35
C LEU A 66 15.42 1.41 -10.99
N ARG A 67 14.73 2.55 -10.79
CA ARG A 67 14.69 3.29 -9.53
C ARG A 67 13.45 2.91 -8.73
N VAL A 68 13.64 2.46 -7.48
CA VAL A 68 12.55 1.99 -6.62
C VAL A 68 12.56 2.72 -5.28
N ALA A 69 11.48 3.44 -4.97
CA ALA A 69 11.30 4.04 -3.65
C ALA A 69 10.90 2.99 -2.62
N MET A 70 11.55 3.02 -1.46
CA MET A 70 11.26 2.13 -0.32
C MET A 70 11.32 2.86 1.01
N ASP A 71 10.37 2.57 1.88
CA ASP A 71 10.45 2.87 3.31
C ASP A 71 11.20 1.71 3.99
N LEU A 72 12.30 2.02 4.63
CA LEU A 72 13.19 1.02 5.24
C LEU A 72 12.95 0.84 6.75
N GLU A 73 11.74 1.16 7.21
CA GLU A 73 11.31 0.98 8.61
C GLU A 73 10.13 -0.03 8.73
N CYS A 74 9.99 -0.96 7.76
CA CYS A 74 8.87 -1.91 7.69
C CYS A 74 9.34 -3.38 7.59
N PRO A 75 10.06 -3.93 8.60
CA PRO A 75 10.41 -5.34 8.60
C PRO A 75 9.14 -6.22 8.72
N PRO A 76 9.14 -7.42 8.13
CA PRO A 76 10.15 -8.05 7.28
C PRO A 76 10.08 -7.65 5.80
N MET A 77 9.24 -6.67 5.45
CA MET A 77 9.03 -6.30 4.04
C MET A 77 10.21 -5.50 3.49
N SER A 78 10.57 -4.39 4.13
CA SER A 78 11.72 -3.56 3.73
C SER A 78 12.34 -2.91 4.96
N PHE A 79 13.63 -3.11 5.16
CA PHE A 79 14.37 -2.54 6.29
C PHE A 79 15.86 -2.40 5.99
N ARG A 80 16.54 -1.64 6.88
CA ARG A 80 17.99 -1.47 6.81
C ARG A 80 18.66 -2.44 7.78
N ASP A 81 19.49 -3.35 7.29
CA ASP A 81 20.34 -4.19 8.13
C ASP A 81 21.57 -3.38 8.58
N PRO A 82 21.72 -3.07 9.88
CA PRO A 82 22.85 -2.29 10.39
C PRO A 82 24.17 -3.07 10.34
N ASN A 83 24.14 -4.37 10.12
CA ASN A 83 25.31 -5.24 10.07
C ASN A 83 25.87 -5.41 8.65
N ALA A 84 25.24 -4.78 7.64
CA ALA A 84 25.64 -4.86 6.25
C ALA A 84 25.93 -3.48 5.65
N GLU A 85 26.78 -3.45 4.62
CA GLU A 85 27.19 -2.22 3.94
C GLU A 85 26.80 -2.25 2.44
N GLY A 86 26.85 -1.07 1.79
CA GLY A 86 26.52 -0.92 0.38
C GLY A 86 25.08 -1.39 0.11
N ASP A 87 24.84 -2.02 -1.05
CA ASP A 87 23.50 -2.51 -1.40
C ASP A 87 23.04 -3.68 -0.52
N GLY A 88 23.97 -4.34 0.19
CA GLY A 88 23.65 -5.39 1.17
C GLY A 88 22.88 -4.89 2.39
N GLN A 89 22.97 -3.61 2.71
CA GLN A 89 22.24 -2.99 3.82
C GLN A 89 20.71 -2.98 3.62
N TYR A 90 20.25 -3.10 2.38
CA TYR A 90 18.82 -3.17 2.07
C TYR A 90 18.33 -4.60 2.13
N ALA A 91 17.43 -4.89 3.04
CA ALA A 91 16.90 -6.22 3.33
C ALA A 91 15.37 -6.24 3.32
N GLY A 92 14.79 -7.44 3.18
CA GLY A 92 13.35 -7.65 3.21
C GLY A 92 12.77 -8.22 1.92
N ALA A 93 11.53 -8.69 2.00
CA ALA A 93 10.83 -9.32 0.88
C ALA A 93 10.62 -8.35 -0.30
N ASP A 94 10.31 -7.08 -0.03
CA ASP A 94 10.15 -6.03 -1.03
C ASP A 94 11.45 -5.79 -1.81
N VAL A 95 12.59 -5.84 -1.10
CA VAL A 95 13.92 -5.69 -1.70
C VAL A 95 14.22 -6.87 -2.63
N GLN A 96 13.86 -8.09 -2.24
CA GLN A 96 14.04 -9.28 -3.08
C GLN A 96 13.15 -9.23 -4.33
N LEU A 97 11.91 -8.78 -4.19
CA LEU A 97 11.01 -8.57 -5.33
C LEU A 97 11.59 -7.53 -6.30
N ALA A 98 12.06 -6.38 -5.79
CA ALA A 98 12.70 -5.35 -6.61
C ALA A 98 13.93 -5.89 -7.35
N ARG A 99 14.77 -6.67 -6.67
CA ARG A 99 15.94 -7.34 -7.28
C ARG A 99 15.52 -8.32 -8.38
N LEU A 100 14.44 -9.08 -8.17
CA LEU A 100 13.92 -10.00 -9.19
C LEU A 100 13.42 -9.23 -10.41
N ILE A 101 12.62 -8.17 -10.21
CA ILE A 101 12.11 -7.32 -11.29
C ILE A 101 13.27 -6.73 -12.10
N ALA A 102 14.25 -6.10 -11.43
CA ALA A 102 15.42 -5.51 -12.11
C ALA A 102 16.22 -6.54 -12.92
N ARG A 103 16.45 -7.74 -12.35
CA ARG A 103 17.11 -8.83 -13.08
C ARG A 103 16.36 -9.27 -14.34
N LYS A 104 15.02 -9.37 -14.24
CA LYS A 104 14.18 -9.73 -15.40
C LYS A 104 14.17 -8.65 -16.47
N MET A 105 14.29 -7.38 -16.07
CA MET A 105 14.44 -6.25 -16.98
C MET A 105 15.85 -6.13 -17.59
N GLY A 106 16.85 -6.83 -17.05
CA GLY A 106 18.25 -6.60 -17.41
C GLY A 106 18.77 -5.23 -16.94
N ALA A 107 18.14 -4.63 -15.93
CA ALA A 107 18.43 -3.30 -15.42
C ALA A 107 19.19 -3.34 -14.08
N GLN A 108 19.98 -2.30 -13.81
CA GLN A 108 20.56 -2.06 -12.49
C GLN A 108 19.47 -1.53 -11.54
N LEU A 109 19.31 -2.17 -10.38
CA LEU A 109 18.42 -1.68 -9.33
C LEU A 109 19.07 -0.52 -8.57
N VAL A 110 18.32 0.57 -8.41
CA VAL A 110 18.66 1.69 -7.51
C VAL A 110 17.53 1.82 -6.49
N ILE A 111 17.80 1.44 -5.24
CA ILE A 111 16.87 1.68 -4.14
C ILE A 111 17.03 3.11 -3.66
N VAL A 112 15.92 3.84 -3.58
CA VAL A 112 15.85 5.22 -3.10
C VAL A 112 15.08 5.22 -1.78
N PRO A 113 15.77 5.31 -0.63
CA PRO A 113 15.12 5.35 0.67
C PRO A 113 14.22 6.59 0.81
N MET A 114 12.97 6.39 1.16
CA MET A 114 11.98 7.46 1.34
C MET A 114 10.99 7.09 2.44
N GLN A 115 10.50 8.09 3.15
CA GLN A 115 9.42 7.89 4.11
C GLN A 115 8.09 7.55 3.42
N LEU A 116 7.17 6.96 4.17
CA LEU A 116 5.84 6.57 3.68
C LEU A 116 5.13 7.71 2.93
N THR A 117 5.21 8.94 3.41
CA THR A 117 4.56 10.12 2.83
C THR A 117 5.18 10.59 1.50
N GLN A 118 6.41 10.20 1.21
CA GLN A 118 7.19 10.67 0.05
C GLN A 118 7.17 9.69 -1.11
N LYS A 119 7.18 8.38 -0.84
CA LYS A 119 7.37 7.34 -1.86
C LYS A 119 6.30 7.33 -2.95
N LEU A 120 5.03 7.56 -2.61
CA LEU A 120 3.95 7.63 -3.59
C LEU A 120 3.99 8.93 -4.42
N PRO A 121 4.12 10.14 -3.81
CA PRO A 121 4.35 11.36 -4.58
C PRO A 121 5.55 11.28 -5.52
N ALA A 122 6.68 10.69 -5.07
CA ALA A 122 7.89 10.54 -5.88
C ALA A 122 7.68 9.75 -7.19
N VAL A 123 6.77 8.77 -7.19
CA VAL A 123 6.36 8.06 -8.41
C VAL A 123 5.59 8.98 -9.36
N MET A 124 4.68 9.81 -8.84
CA MET A 124 3.93 10.76 -9.65
C MET A 124 4.82 11.85 -10.26
N GLU A 125 5.84 12.28 -9.53
CA GLU A 125 6.81 13.29 -9.94
C GLU A 125 7.98 12.72 -10.76
N GLU A 126 7.94 11.43 -11.10
CA GLU A 126 8.94 10.70 -11.90
C GLU A 126 10.37 10.73 -11.29
N GLN A 127 10.47 10.95 -9.98
CA GLN A 127 11.73 10.84 -9.26
C GLN A 127 12.21 9.39 -9.17
N VAL A 128 11.25 8.45 -9.16
CA VAL A 128 11.45 7.00 -9.21
C VAL A 128 10.46 6.36 -10.18
N ASP A 129 10.77 5.16 -10.63
CA ASP A 129 9.93 4.43 -11.60
C ASP A 129 8.82 3.65 -10.89
N LEU A 130 9.13 3.09 -9.72
CA LEU A 130 8.22 2.28 -8.91
C LEU A 130 8.34 2.62 -7.42
N THR A 131 7.30 2.31 -6.65
CA THR A 131 7.44 2.06 -5.22
C THR A 131 7.04 0.63 -4.90
N ILE A 132 7.91 -0.07 -4.16
CA ILE A 132 7.70 -1.43 -3.61
C ILE A 132 8.02 -1.33 -2.13
N SER A 133 6.99 -1.23 -1.29
CA SER A 133 7.18 -0.96 0.14
C SER A 133 5.88 -1.17 0.91
N ALA A 134 5.39 -2.41 0.94
CA ALA A 134 4.15 -2.81 1.60
C ALA A 134 2.96 -1.87 1.29
N VAL A 135 2.80 -1.48 0.03
CA VAL A 135 1.73 -0.56 -0.39
C VAL A 135 0.41 -1.30 -0.46
N SER A 136 -0.45 -1.10 0.53
CA SER A 136 -1.81 -1.65 0.51
C SER A 136 -2.68 -0.96 -0.55
N TYR A 137 -3.64 -1.69 -1.09
CA TYR A 137 -4.65 -1.10 -1.97
C TYR A 137 -5.54 -0.12 -1.18
N THR A 138 -5.88 1.00 -1.81
CA THR A 138 -7.03 1.83 -1.45
C THR A 138 -7.68 2.37 -2.73
N PRO A 139 -9.01 2.64 -2.75
CA PRO A 139 -9.65 3.25 -3.92
C PRO A 139 -8.98 4.56 -4.36
N GLY A 140 -8.58 5.41 -3.42
CA GLY A 140 -7.87 6.65 -3.71
C GLY A 140 -6.51 6.42 -4.39
N ARG A 141 -5.76 5.41 -3.96
CA ARG A 141 -4.49 5.01 -4.63
C ARG A 141 -4.76 4.47 -6.03
N ALA A 142 -5.76 3.62 -6.21
CA ALA A 142 -6.11 3.08 -7.52
C ALA A 142 -6.56 4.16 -8.52
N LEU A 143 -7.19 5.24 -8.04
CA LEU A 143 -7.51 6.40 -8.88
C LEU A 143 -6.26 7.17 -9.32
N SER A 144 -5.25 7.28 -8.44
CA SER A 144 -4.08 8.14 -8.63
C SER A 144 -2.87 7.43 -9.24
N TYR A 145 -2.77 6.11 -9.08
CA TYR A 145 -1.62 5.30 -9.48
C TYR A 145 -2.07 4.12 -10.33
N THR A 146 -1.15 3.53 -11.10
CA THR A 146 -1.32 2.19 -11.65
C THR A 146 -0.73 1.19 -10.65
N LEU A 147 -1.56 0.29 -10.15
CA LEU A 147 -1.17 -0.69 -9.12
C LEU A 147 -1.05 -2.08 -9.74
N SER A 148 -0.09 -2.85 -9.25
CA SER A 148 0.04 -4.27 -9.60
C SER A 148 -1.04 -5.11 -8.93
N LYS A 149 -1.14 -6.40 -9.29
CA LYS A 149 -1.76 -7.41 -8.43
C LYS A 149 -1.06 -7.47 -7.07
N ALA A 150 -1.70 -8.05 -6.07
CA ALA A 150 -1.06 -8.31 -4.78
C ALA A 150 0.09 -9.30 -4.96
N TYR A 151 1.25 -8.98 -4.37
CA TYR A 151 2.39 -9.91 -4.34
C TYR A 151 2.52 -10.62 -2.99
N TYR A 152 1.92 -10.08 -1.94
CA TYR A 152 1.89 -10.68 -0.62
C TYR A 152 0.62 -10.26 0.11
N ASP A 153 -0.03 -11.22 0.74
CA ASP A 153 -1.19 -11.00 1.58
C ASP A 153 -0.85 -11.51 2.99
N PRO A 154 -0.67 -10.63 3.97
CA PRO A 154 -0.36 -11.07 5.31
C PRO A 154 -1.53 -11.90 5.87
N GLU A 155 -1.28 -13.19 6.12
CA GLU A 155 -2.29 -14.14 6.63
C GLU A 155 -2.86 -13.74 8.01
N GLU A 156 -2.14 -12.91 8.76
CA GLU A 156 -2.54 -12.48 10.10
C GLU A 156 -3.20 -11.11 10.06
N ALA A 157 -4.52 -11.10 9.98
CA ALA A 157 -5.33 -9.98 10.42
C ALA A 157 -5.66 -10.17 11.92
N PRO A 158 -5.75 -9.09 12.69
CA PRO A 158 -5.90 -7.69 12.38
C PRO A 158 -4.57 -6.91 12.34
N ASP A 159 -4.42 -6.00 11.37
CA ASP A 159 -3.21 -5.17 11.28
C ASP A 159 -3.42 -3.73 11.79
N ILE A 160 -4.59 -3.35 12.21
CA ILE A 160 -4.87 -2.01 12.75
C ILE A 160 -5.12 -2.09 14.25
N GLY A 161 -4.32 -1.36 15.01
CA GLY A 161 -4.44 -1.28 16.46
C GLY A 161 -4.41 0.16 16.97
N ILE A 162 -4.78 0.33 18.21
CA ILE A 162 -4.72 1.61 18.93
C ILE A 162 -3.55 1.54 19.92
N LEU A 163 -2.52 2.31 19.66
CA LEU A 163 -1.35 2.46 20.54
C LEU A 163 -1.61 3.58 21.54
N VAL A 164 -1.37 3.32 22.79
CA VAL A 164 -1.60 4.26 23.91
C VAL A 164 -0.46 4.15 24.92
N ARG A 165 -0.33 5.14 25.82
CA ARG A 165 0.52 4.99 26.99
C ARG A 165 -0.04 3.92 27.91
N GLU A 166 0.82 3.30 28.72
CA GLU A 166 0.43 2.20 29.61
C GLU A 166 -0.67 2.58 30.59
N ASP A 167 -0.65 3.82 31.09
CA ASP A 167 -1.60 4.37 32.06
C ASP A 167 -2.92 4.85 31.46
N ALA A 168 -3.06 4.83 30.13
CA ALA A 168 -4.26 5.30 29.45
C ALA A 168 -5.43 4.32 29.62
N GLY A 169 -6.59 4.83 30.04
CA GLY A 169 -7.83 4.05 30.28
C GLY A 169 -8.66 3.80 29.03
N ILE A 170 -8.04 3.60 27.86
CA ILE A 170 -8.75 3.40 26.58
C ILE A 170 -9.06 1.91 26.38
N ALA A 171 -10.36 1.58 26.28
CA ALA A 171 -10.90 0.24 26.10
C ALA A 171 -11.91 0.12 24.93
N SER A 172 -12.34 1.25 24.35
CA SER A 172 -13.25 1.30 23.20
C SER A 172 -12.91 2.46 22.26
N LEU A 173 -13.41 2.43 21.01
CA LEU A 173 -13.23 3.57 20.10
C LEU A 173 -13.95 4.85 20.60
N ASN A 174 -14.99 4.72 21.42
CA ASN A 174 -15.67 5.87 22.00
C ASN A 174 -14.80 6.60 23.04
N ASP A 175 -13.85 5.91 23.67
CA ASP A 175 -12.92 6.53 24.62
C ASP A 175 -11.93 7.46 23.96
N LEU A 176 -11.88 7.47 22.61
CA LEU A 176 -11.10 8.41 21.81
C LEU A 176 -11.82 9.73 21.58
N GLU A 177 -13.07 9.90 22.04
CA GLU A 177 -13.79 11.15 21.92
C GLU A 177 -13.09 12.27 22.70
N ASN A 178 -12.97 13.42 22.08
CA ASN A 178 -12.27 14.60 22.58
C ASN A 178 -10.78 14.42 22.88
N LEU A 179 -10.14 13.32 22.42
CA LEU A 179 -8.72 13.08 22.52
C LEU A 179 -7.98 13.49 21.25
N ASP A 180 -6.68 13.77 21.39
CA ASP A 180 -5.77 13.97 20.26
C ASP A 180 -5.29 12.60 19.75
N ILE A 181 -5.49 12.35 18.47
CA ILE A 181 -5.12 11.10 17.85
C ILE A 181 -4.17 11.32 16.68
N ALA A 182 -3.36 10.31 16.34
CA ALA A 182 -2.45 10.36 15.21
C ALA A 182 -2.44 9.08 14.39
N ALA A 183 -2.15 9.22 13.09
CA ALA A 183 -1.78 8.11 12.22
C ALA A 183 -0.73 8.58 11.21
N ALA A 184 0.00 7.64 10.60
CA ALA A 184 0.89 7.97 9.49
C ALA A 184 0.07 8.41 8.27
N SER A 185 0.49 9.50 7.63
CA SER A 185 -0.18 10.02 6.43
C SER A 185 -0.17 8.99 5.29
N ASN A 186 -1.25 8.98 4.51
CA ASN A 186 -1.43 8.08 3.36
C ASN A 186 -1.38 6.57 3.72
N SER A 187 -1.60 6.23 4.98
CA SER A 187 -1.69 4.85 5.46
C SER A 187 -3.12 4.32 5.47
N ILE A 188 -3.28 3.00 5.55
CA ILE A 188 -4.60 2.38 5.81
C ILE A 188 -5.11 2.74 7.21
N GLN A 189 -4.22 2.99 8.16
CA GLN A 189 -4.53 3.43 9.52
C GLN A 189 -5.20 4.82 9.51
N GLU A 190 -4.70 5.76 8.68
CA GLU A 190 -5.37 7.05 8.48
C GLU A 190 -6.76 6.87 7.87
N THR A 191 -6.88 6.00 6.84
CA THR A 191 -8.16 5.69 6.21
C THR A 191 -9.15 5.09 7.21
N PHE A 192 -8.70 4.14 8.03
CA PHE A 192 -9.50 3.55 9.10
C PHE A 192 -9.95 4.61 10.12
N ALA A 193 -9.02 5.45 10.59
CA ALA A 193 -9.35 6.50 11.55
C ALA A 193 -10.44 7.44 11.01
N ALA A 194 -10.30 7.90 9.77
CA ALA A 194 -11.27 8.77 9.11
C ALA A 194 -12.65 8.11 8.96
N ALA A 195 -12.70 6.79 8.77
CA ALA A 195 -13.95 6.05 8.60
C ALA A 195 -14.64 5.69 9.93
N ARG A 196 -13.87 5.35 10.98
CA ARG A 196 -14.37 4.67 12.17
C ARG A 196 -14.29 5.47 13.47
N ILE A 197 -13.38 6.45 13.57
CA ILE A 197 -13.21 7.27 14.78
C ILE A 197 -13.93 8.59 14.60
N ARG A 198 -14.77 8.94 15.54
CA ARG A 198 -15.60 10.17 15.52
C ARG A 198 -15.28 11.03 16.74
N ASN A 199 -15.59 12.32 16.64
CA ASN A 199 -15.56 13.28 17.75
C ASN A 199 -14.21 13.38 18.47
N TYR A 200 -13.09 13.04 17.82
CA TYR A 200 -11.75 13.34 18.35
C TYR A 200 -11.54 14.86 18.44
N HIS A 201 -10.63 15.31 19.31
CA HIS A 201 -10.29 16.73 19.43
C HIS A 201 -9.41 17.18 18.24
N GLU A 202 -8.27 16.51 18.04
CA GLU A 202 -7.38 16.79 16.91
C GLU A 202 -6.90 15.47 16.25
N PHE A 203 -6.83 15.47 14.92
CA PHE A 203 -6.22 14.37 14.16
C PHE A 203 -4.89 14.83 13.56
N ARG A 204 -3.79 14.28 14.04
CA ARG A 204 -2.43 14.61 13.57
C ARG A 204 -1.91 13.57 12.59
N ARG A 205 -1.44 14.06 11.46
CA ARG A 205 -0.82 13.25 10.42
C ARG A 205 0.68 13.23 10.61
N ALA A 206 1.25 12.04 10.82
CA ALA A 206 2.67 11.84 11.01
C ALA A 206 3.36 11.38 9.70
N ALA A 207 4.66 11.60 9.58
CA ALA A 207 5.43 11.21 8.40
C ALA A 207 5.66 9.68 8.33
N SER A 208 5.68 8.99 9.48
CA SER A 208 5.91 7.54 9.57
C SER A 208 5.21 6.94 10.78
N ALA A 209 5.14 5.60 10.86
CA ALA A 209 4.68 4.89 12.05
C ALA A 209 5.54 5.21 13.28
N ARG A 210 6.87 5.31 13.10
CA ARG A 210 7.79 5.69 14.16
C ARG A 210 7.45 7.06 14.75
N ALA A 211 7.16 8.06 13.89
CA ALA A 211 6.76 9.38 14.35
C ALA A 211 5.45 9.35 15.17
N VAL A 212 4.51 8.45 14.83
CA VAL A 212 3.31 8.23 15.66
C VAL A 212 3.70 7.68 17.04
N PHE A 213 4.61 6.71 17.11
CA PHE A 213 5.07 6.15 18.39
C PHE A 213 5.73 7.22 19.27
N GLU A 214 6.60 8.05 18.68
CA GLU A 214 7.26 9.16 19.36
C GLU A 214 6.23 10.19 19.89
N MET A 215 5.17 10.48 19.13
CA MET A 215 4.11 11.38 19.55
C MET A 215 3.32 10.82 20.75
N VAL A 216 2.99 9.53 20.75
CA VAL A 216 2.30 8.86 21.87
C VAL A 216 3.21 8.81 23.10
N ALA A 217 4.48 8.39 22.94
CA ALA A 217 5.44 8.33 24.04
C ALA A 217 5.67 9.70 24.70
N ALA A 218 5.77 10.77 23.89
CA ALA A 218 5.94 12.15 24.37
C ALA A 218 4.63 12.75 24.95
N GLY A 219 3.49 12.07 24.85
CA GLY A 219 2.20 12.61 25.28
C GLY A 219 1.70 13.80 24.44
N SER A 220 2.25 13.98 23.23
CA SER A 220 1.78 15.01 22.31
C SER A 220 0.48 14.63 21.59
N VAL A 221 0.14 13.34 21.59
CA VAL A 221 -1.18 12.79 21.28
C VAL A 221 -1.55 11.74 22.34
N ASP A 222 -2.84 11.47 22.49
CA ASP A 222 -3.34 10.50 23.47
C ASP A 222 -3.32 9.08 22.91
N ALA A 223 -3.55 8.92 21.60
CA ALA A 223 -3.56 7.62 20.95
C ALA A 223 -2.98 7.69 19.51
N GLY A 224 -2.33 6.60 19.11
CA GLY A 224 -1.86 6.37 17.75
C GLY A 224 -2.64 5.24 17.08
N ILE A 225 -3.10 5.46 15.86
CA ILE A 225 -3.66 4.40 15.02
C ILE A 225 -2.51 3.83 14.20
N VAL A 226 -2.18 2.55 14.43
CA VAL A 226 -0.92 1.95 13.98
C VAL A 226 -1.12 0.54 13.42
N SER A 227 -0.11 0.02 12.70
CA SER A 227 -0.02 -1.41 12.41
C SER A 227 0.28 -2.16 13.71
N VAL A 228 -0.54 -3.18 14.01
CA VAL A 228 -0.35 -4.04 15.18
C VAL A 228 1.05 -4.68 15.15
N ARG A 229 1.43 -5.25 14.02
CA ARG A 229 2.71 -5.94 13.84
C ARG A 229 3.91 -5.02 14.08
N ILE A 230 3.86 -3.80 13.51
CA ILE A 230 4.95 -2.82 13.70
C ILE A 230 4.99 -2.36 15.16
N ALA A 231 3.84 -2.10 15.77
CA ALA A 231 3.77 -1.68 17.18
C ALA A 231 4.26 -2.77 18.12
N GLU A 232 3.86 -4.04 17.94
CA GLU A 232 4.33 -5.16 18.75
C GLU A 232 5.84 -5.37 18.63
N THR A 233 6.38 -5.23 17.42
CA THR A 233 7.83 -5.29 17.19
C THR A 233 8.55 -4.15 17.90
N TYR A 234 8.04 -2.92 17.79
CA TYR A 234 8.62 -1.77 18.47
C TYR A 234 8.60 -1.93 19.99
N ILE A 235 7.44 -2.31 20.58
CA ILE A 235 7.31 -2.52 22.04
C ILE A 235 8.25 -3.63 22.52
N ARG A 236 8.32 -4.74 21.80
CA ARG A 236 9.23 -5.85 22.14
C ARG A 236 10.70 -5.42 22.15
N ASN A 237 11.10 -4.59 21.20
CA ASN A 237 12.48 -4.10 21.10
C ASN A 237 12.77 -2.92 22.05
N ASN A 238 11.73 -2.30 22.63
CA ASN A 238 11.82 -1.17 23.54
C ASN A 238 10.92 -1.40 24.77
N PRO A 239 11.24 -2.36 25.65
CA PRO A 239 10.34 -2.76 26.74
C PRO A 239 10.00 -1.63 27.71
N ASP A 240 10.87 -0.64 27.84
CA ASP A 240 10.67 0.53 28.73
C ASP A 240 10.03 1.72 28.00
N CYS A 241 9.40 1.51 26.84
CA CYS A 241 8.82 2.61 26.05
C CYS A 241 7.56 3.23 26.69
N GLY A 242 6.98 2.61 27.72
CA GLY A 242 5.78 3.09 28.43
C GLY A 242 4.51 3.09 27.57
N MET A 243 4.48 2.28 26.53
CA MET A 243 3.35 2.18 25.60
C MET A 243 2.83 0.74 25.49
N ARG A 244 1.56 0.61 25.15
CA ARG A 244 0.90 -0.66 24.86
C ARG A 244 -0.13 -0.51 23.74
N LEU A 245 -0.48 -1.60 23.11
CA LEU A 245 -1.71 -1.68 22.31
C LEU A 245 -2.92 -1.78 23.24
N ALA A 246 -3.97 -1.01 22.98
CA ALA A 246 -5.21 -1.08 23.72
C ALA A 246 -5.87 -2.46 23.53
N GLU A 247 -6.23 -3.10 24.63
CA GLU A 247 -6.85 -4.42 24.60
C GLU A 247 -8.20 -4.41 23.88
N GLY A 248 -8.45 -5.43 23.03
CA GLY A 248 -9.70 -5.56 22.29
C GLY A 248 -9.88 -4.56 21.15
N LEU A 249 -8.96 -3.62 20.96
CA LEU A 249 -9.00 -2.62 19.88
C LEU A 249 -8.03 -2.98 18.75
N ARG A 250 -8.27 -4.15 18.17
CA ARG A 250 -7.57 -4.65 17.00
C ARG A 250 -8.58 -4.85 15.85
N PHE A 251 -8.27 -4.34 14.69
CA PHE A 251 -9.17 -4.32 13.57
C PHE A 251 -8.46 -4.85 12.32
N SER A 252 -9.15 -5.74 11.61
CA SER A 252 -8.73 -6.13 10.27
C SER A 252 -9.05 -4.99 9.29
N PRO A 253 -8.17 -4.69 8.34
CA PRO A 253 -8.56 -3.93 7.16
C PRO A 253 -9.74 -4.64 6.47
N GLU A 254 -10.58 -3.88 5.80
CA GLU A 254 -11.57 -4.48 4.91
C GLU A 254 -10.85 -5.28 3.81
N ASP A 255 -11.43 -6.39 3.33
CA ASP A 255 -10.82 -7.30 2.36
C ASP A 255 -10.23 -6.59 1.12
N GLN A 256 -10.89 -5.53 0.67
CA GLN A 256 -10.42 -4.71 -0.46
C GLN A 256 -9.09 -4.00 -0.22
N TYR A 257 -8.67 -3.82 1.05
CA TYR A 257 -7.38 -3.21 1.41
C TYR A 257 -6.27 -4.23 1.63
N LEU A 258 -6.59 -5.52 1.56
CA LEU A 258 -5.62 -6.59 1.74
C LEU A 258 -4.65 -6.68 0.55
N GLY A 259 -3.51 -7.24 0.82
CA GLY A 259 -2.45 -7.47 -0.16
C GLY A 259 -1.59 -6.24 -0.44
N TYR A 260 -0.29 -6.48 -0.45
CA TYR A 260 0.69 -5.47 -0.83
C TYR A 260 0.91 -5.46 -2.32
N ARG A 261 1.05 -4.26 -2.88
CA ARG A 261 1.13 -4.01 -4.32
C ARG A 261 2.31 -3.12 -4.67
N VAL A 262 2.78 -3.26 -5.88
CA VAL A 262 3.71 -2.31 -6.49
C VAL A 262 2.90 -1.16 -7.10
N ALA A 263 3.37 0.08 -6.94
CA ALA A 263 2.74 1.23 -7.55
C ALA A 263 3.69 1.92 -8.55
N ALA A 264 3.12 2.28 -9.70
CA ALA A 264 3.72 3.10 -10.74
C ALA A 264 2.90 4.37 -10.98
N LYS A 265 3.45 5.33 -11.71
CA LYS A 265 2.72 6.51 -12.18
C LYS A 265 1.45 6.07 -12.93
N LYS A 266 0.37 6.86 -12.77
CA LYS A 266 -0.89 6.57 -13.45
C LYS A 266 -0.71 6.52 -14.96
N GLY A 267 -1.17 5.44 -15.58
CA GLY A 267 -1.07 5.19 -17.00
C GLY A 267 0.08 4.25 -17.42
N GLU A 268 1.04 3.96 -16.51
CA GLU A 268 2.16 3.05 -16.79
C GLU A 268 1.71 1.58 -16.81
N THR A 269 0.88 1.25 -17.82
CA THR A 269 0.21 -0.06 -17.90
C THR A 269 1.16 -1.17 -18.32
N GLN A 270 2.07 -0.91 -19.28
CA GLN A 270 3.06 -1.91 -19.70
C GLN A 270 4.08 -2.20 -18.61
N LEU A 271 4.54 -1.17 -17.89
CA LEU A 271 5.44 -1.35 -16.75
C LEU A 271 4.80 -2.26 -15.68
N ILE A 272 3.54 -1.99 -15.34
CA ILE A 272 2.82 -2.82 -14.34
C ILE A 272 2.47 -4.21 -14.90
N ALA A 273 2.20 -4.36 -16.19
CA ALA A 273 2.02 -5.69 -16.81
C ALA A 273 3.30 -6.53 -16.71
N PHE A 274 4.47 -5.94 -16.97
CA PHE A 274 5.77 -6.60 -16.76
C PHE A 274 5.96 -7.02 -15.29
N VAL A 275 5.71 -6.09 -14.37
CA VAL A 275 5.79 -6.36 -12.92
C VAL A 275 4.83 -7.48 -12.51
N ASN A 276 3.60 -7.50 -13.03
CA ASN A 276 2.63 -8.55 -12.75
C ASN A 276 3.11 -9.94 -13.21
N ALA A 277 3.74 -10.02 -14.38
CA ALA A 277 4.31 -11.28 -14.87
C ALA A 277 5.46 -11.78 -13.97
N VAL A 278 6.29 -10.87 -13.44
CA VAL A 278 7.33 -11.22 -12.46
C VAL A 278 6.72 -11.67 -11.13
N ILE A 279 5.67 -11.00 -10.66
CA ILE A 279 4.94 -11.38 -9.44
C ILE A 279 4.34 -12.78 -9.61
N ASP A 280 3.72 -13.08 -10.75
CA ASP A 280 3.18 -14.42 -11.01
C ASP A 280 4.23 -15.51 -10.93
N GLU A 281 5.40 -15.27 -11.53
CA GLU A 281 6.53 -16.21 -11.44
C GLU A 281 7.00 -16.40 -9.99
N ALA A 282 7.08 -15.30 -9.22
CA ALA A 282 7.50 -15.36 -7.82
C ALA A 282 6.50 -16.12 -6.95
N LEU A 283 5.20 -15.88 -7.13
CA LEU A 283 4.13 -16.56 -6.39
C LEU A 283 4.07 -18.05 -6.76
N GLN A 284 4.13 -18.40 -8.04
CA GLN A 284 4.13 -19.80 -8.49
C GLN A 284 5.30 -20.62 -7.93
N LYS A 285 6.42 -19.96 -7.66
CA LYS A 285 7.61 -20.59 -7.08
C LYS A 285 7.66 -20.52 -5.55
N GLY A 286 6.68 -19.91 -4.87
CA GLY A 286 6.66 -19.73 -3.43
C GLY A 286 7.77 -18.82 -2.90
N LEU A 287 8.35 -17.96 -3.76
CA LEU A 287 9.51 -17.13 -3.38
C LEU A 287 9.13 -16.05 -2.38
N VAL A 288 7.92 -15.50 -2.46
CA VAL A 288 7.53 -14.38 -1.62
C VAL A 288 7.43 -14.80 -0.16
N GLU A 289 6.81 -15.93 0.12
CA GLU A 289 6.70 -16.51 1.47
C GLU A 289 8.10 -16.88 2.03
N GLU A 290 8.97 -17.44 1.18
CA GLU A 290 10.36 -17.73 1.55
C GLU A 290 11.11 -16.45 1.95
N TRP A 291 11.02 -15.39 1.12
CA TRP A 291 11.67 -14.12 1.42
C TRP A 291 11.13 -13.45 2.69
N VAL A 292 9.82 -13.51 2.92
CA VAL A 292 9.21 -12.98 4.16
C VAL A 292 9.75 -13.71 5.39
N LYS A 293 9.81 -15.05 5.32
CA LYS A 293 10.33 -15.87 6.42
C LYS A 293 11.81 -15.62 6.69
N GLU A 294 12.64 -15.57 5.65
CA GLU A 294 14.07 -15.28 5.77
C GLU A 294 14.31 -13.88 6.35
N ALA A 295 13.57 -12.89 5.83
CA ALA A 295 13.66 -11.50 6.26
C ALA A 295 13.20 -11.30 7.70
N ALA A 296 12.18 -12.02 8.17
CA ALA A 296 11.75 -12.00 9.57
C ALA A 296 12.87 -12.47 10.49
N GLY A 297 13.52 -13.61 10.17
CA GLY A 297 14.67 -14.09 10.95
C GLY A 297 15.89 -13.16 10.87
N GLN A 298 16.09 -12.43 9.75
CA GLN A 298 17.17 -11.45 9.63
C GLN A 298 16.86 -10.20 10.48
N ALA A 299 15.62 -9.70 10.45
CA ALA A 299 15.17 -8.56 11.24
C ALA A 299 15.36 -8.83 12.74
N GLU A 300 14.94 -9.98 13.24
CA GLU A 300 15.14 -10.38 14.63
C GLU A 300 16.63 -10.36 15.06
N ARG A 301 17.52 -10.88 14.20
CA ARG A 301 18.98 -10.91 14.49
C ARG A 301 19.61 -9.52 14.47
N SER A 302 19.05 -8.59 13.71
CA SER A 302 19.54 -7.21 13.59
C SER A 302 18.85 -6.23 14.54
N GLY A 303 17.88 -6.70 15.37
CA GLY A 303 17.16 -5.85 16.33
C GLY A 303 16.19 -4.88 15.68
N GLN A 304 15.62 -5.27 14.53
CA GLN A 304 14.67 -4.45 13.75
C GLN A 304 13.22 -4.84 14.05
#